data_7098b44d6f6dbb507a37b947fca4cdc0
#
_entry.id   7098b44d6f6dbb507a37b947fca4cdc0
#
_cell.length_a   1.000
_cell.length_b   1.000
_cell.length_c   1.000
_cell.angle_alpha   90.00
_cell.angle_beta   90.00
_cell.angle_gamma   90.00
#
_symmetry.space_group_name_H-M   'P 1'
#
loop_
_entity.id
_entity.type
_entity.pdbx_description
1 polymer ?
#
loop_
_entity_poly.entity_id
_entity_poly.type
_entity_poly.pdbx_seq_one_letter_code
_entity_poly.pdbx_strand_id
1 'polypeptide(L)'
;DIGKLVMAVHYPEKFSAVINEIQATGAPMVDAERRAFGFDHTQVGSALAVHWHFPPDTAQMIGTHHLADGANPARKDIAAVHIGNILCMALGLGSGGEKKLANVNAKAWELIGLSLSSLELVMDKIVKLYKV
;
A
#
# COMPACT_ATOMS: atom_id res chain seq x y z
N ASP A 1 5.15 1.58 -2.93
CA ASP A 1 4.95 3.04 -2.67
C ASP A 1 5.86 3.98 -3.48
N ILE A 2 6.58 3.46 -4.49
CA ILE A 2 7.50 4.28 -5.31
C ILE A 2 6.79 5.49 -5.95
N GLY A 3 5.52 5.36 -6.28
CA GLY A 3 4.72 6.46 -6.83
C GLY A 3 4.62 7.66 -5.90
N LYS A 4 4.54 7.47 -4.60
CA LYS A 4 4.55 8.56 -3.61
C LYS A 4 5.83 9.40 -3.70
N LEU A 5 6.98 8.72 -3.85
CA LEU A 5 8.26 9.40 -4.01
C LEU A 5 8.29 10.26 -5.29
N VAL A 6 7.82 9.72 -6.40
CA VAL A 6 7.73 10.45 -7.67
C VAL A 6 6.83 11.68 -7.53
N MET A 7 5.64 11.51 -6.93
CA MET A 7 4.71 12.61 -6.72
C MET A 7 5.29 13.69 -5.80
N ALA A 8 5.94 13.30 -4.72
CA ALA A 8 6.57 14.22 -3.77
C ALA A 8 7.74 15.02 -4.39
N VAL A 9 8.54 14.38 -5.24
CA VAL A 9 9.69 15.05 -5.91
C VAL A 9 9.22 16.01 -7.00
N HIS A 10 8.24 15.61 -7.81
CA HIS A 10 7.79 16.42 -8.94
C HIS A 10 6.72 17.46 -8.60
N TYR A 11 5.95 17.23 -7.54
CA TYR A 11 4.86 18.11 -7.12
C TYR A 11 4.87 18.34 -5.60
N PRO A 12 5.97 18.85 -5.02
CA PRO A 12 6.17 18.89 -3.55
C PRO A 12 5.08 19.64 -2.81
N GLU A 13 4.66 20.81 -3.30
CA GLU A 13 3.63 21.62 -2.65
C GLU A 13 2.27 20.93 -2.65
N LYS A 14 1.89 20.36 -3.80
CA LYS A 14 0.62 19.67 -3.95
C LYS A 14 0.58 18.37 -3.15
N PHE A 15 1.69 17.63 -3.12
CA PHE A 15 1.82 16.42 -2.31
C PHE A 15 1.79 16.75 -0.80
N SER A 16 2.44 17.84 -0.37
CA SER A 16 2.35 18.33 1.01
C SER A 16 0.91 18.68 1.42
N ALA A 17 0.13 19.27 0.51
CA ALA A 17 -1.29 19.54 0.77
C ALA A 17 -2.10 18.26 0.98
N VAL A 18 -1.82 17.20 0.18
CA VAL A 18 -2.42 15.87 0.37
C VAL A 18 -2.07 15.29 1.74
N ILE A 19 -0.81 15.36 2.15
CA ILE A 19 -0.39 14.88 3.48
C ILE A 19 -1.12 15.64 4.59
N ASN A 20 -1.21 16.97 4.49
CA ASN A 20 -1.91 17.79 5.47
C ASN A 20 -3.40 17.45 5.56
N GLU A 21 -4.06 17.21 4.43
CA GLU A 21 -5.45 16.75 4.39
C GLU A 21 -5.63 15.42 5.12
N ILE A 22 -4.78 14.44 4.83
CA ILE A 22 -4.82 13.12 5.48
C ILE A 22 -4.60 13.26 6.99
N GLN A 23 -3.64 14.08 7.38
CA GLN A 23 -3.34 14.33 8.80
C GLN A 23 -4.52 14.99 9.53
N ALA A 24 -5.25 15.85 8.86
CA ALA A 24 -6.41 16.56 9.43
C ALA A 24 -7.68 15.69 9.47
N THR A 25 -7.93 14.90 8.42
CA THR A 25 -9.21 14.21 8.22
C THR A 25 -9.16 12.72 8.52
N GLY A 26 -7.98 12.09 8.42
CA GLY A 26 -7.81 10.64 8.44
C GLY A 26 -8.36 9.96 7.18
N ALA A 27 -8.49 10.70 6.07
CA ALA A 27 -8.89 10.13 4.79
C ALA A 27 -7.85 9.13 4.27
N PRO A 28 -8.26 8.11 3.52
CA PRO A 28 -7.34 7.23 2.82
C PRO A 28 -6.44 8.02 1.84
N MET A 29 -5.16 7.67 1.77
CA MET A 29 -4.18 8.34 0.91
C MET A 29 -4.61 8.36 -0.55
N VAL A 30 -5.03 7.21 -1.07
CA VAL A 30 -5.47 7.04 -2.45
C VAL A 30 -6.61 8.01 -2.80
N ASP A 31 -7.56 8.21 -1.89
CA ASP A 31 -8.70 9.10 -2.12
C ASP A 31 -8.27 10.56 -2.12
N ALA A 32 -7.40 10.96 -1.21
CA ALA A 32 -6.85 12.32 -1.15
C ALA A 32 -5.99 12.64 -2.38
N GLU A 33 -5.15 11.69 -2.81
CA GLU A 33 -4.36 11.81 -4.03
C GLU A 33 -5.25 11.97 -5.27
N ARG A 34 -6.27 11.13 -5.42
CA ARG A 34 -7.22 11.22 -6.55
C ARG A 34 -7.96 12.55 -6.60
N ARG A 35 -8.37 13.08 -5.44
CA ARG A 35 -8.99 14.42 -5.38
C ARG A 35 -8.01 15.50 -5.82
N ALA A 36 -6.77 15.43 -5.38
CA ALA A 36 -5.77 16.45 -5.65
C ALA A 36 -5.23 16.36 -7.08
N PHE A 37 -4.88 15.17 -7.55
CA PHE A 37 -4.13 14.95 -8.79
C PHE A 37 -4.97 14.37 -9.94
N GLY A 38 -6.12 13.75 -9.66
CA GLY A 38 -6.88 12.96 -10.63
C GLY A 38 -6.35 11.53 -10.78
N PHE A 39 -5.26 11.18 -10.11
CA PHE A 39 -4.64 9.86 -10.06
C PHE A 39 -4.00 9.64 -8.69
N ASP A 40 -3.56 8.41 -8.40
CA ASP A 40 -2.93 8.04 -7.15
C ASP A 40 -1.54 7.42 -7.35
N HIS A 41 -0.82 7.22 -6.24
CA HIS A 41 0.54 6.69 -6.24
C HIS A 41 0.64 5.26 -6.78
N THR A 42 -0.43 4.47 -6.72
CA THR A 42 -0.41 3.11 -7.26
C THR A 42 -0.34 3.14 -8.79
N GLN A 43 -1.09 4.05 -9.41
CA GLN A 43 -1.07 4.27 -10.85
C GLN A 43 0.29 4.81 -11.33
N VAL A 44 0.83 5.79 -10.61
CA VAL A 44 2.17 6.34 -10.91
C VAL A 44 3.25 5.27 -10.78
N GLY A 45 3.22 4.50 -9.69
CA GLY A 45 4.20 3.42 -9.45
C GLY A 45 4.12 2.31 -10.49
N SER A 46 2.90 1.91 -10.89
CA SER A 46 2.68 0.92 -11.93
C SER A 46 3.19 1.41 -13.30
N ALA A 47 2.88 2.65 -13.66
CA ALA A 47 3.37 3.25 -14.90
C ALA A 47 4.91 3.33 -14.94
N LEU A 48 5.52 3.69 -13.81
CA LEU A 48 6.98 3.72 -13.68
C LEU A 48 7.60 2.32 -13.83
N ALA A 49 7.00 1.30 -13.23
CA ALA A 49 7.46 -0.08 -13.34
C ALA A 49 7.40 -0.57 -14.79
N VAL A 50 6.33 -0.23 -15.52
CA VAL A 50 6.21 -0.53 -16.96
C VAL A 50 7.31 0.22 -17.76
N HIS A 51 7.53 1.48 -17.46
CA HIS A 51 8.57 2.28 -18.11
C HIS A 51 9.98 1.71 -17.89
N TRP A 52 10.24 1.15 -16.71
CA TRP A 52 11.50 0.50 -16.37
C TRP A 52 11.58 -0.97 -16.82
N HIS A 53 10.64 -1.43 -17.59
CA HIS A 53 10.57 -2.78 -18.13
C HIS A 53 10.53 -3.87 -17.03
N PHE A 54 9.92 -3.60 -15.90
CA PHE A 54 9.65 -4.61 -14.88
C PHE A 54 8.64 -5.64 -15.42
N PRO A 55 8.69 -6.89 -14.92
CA PRO A 55 7.69 -7.89 -15.30
C PRO A 55 6.26 -7.35 -15.13
N PRO A 56 5.33 -7.66 -16.06
CA PRO A 56 3.94 -7.19 -15.99
C PRO A 56 3.27 -7.49 -14.64
N ASP A 57 3.57 -8.65 -14.07
CA ASP A 57 3.06 -9.05 -12.75
C ASP A 57 3.52 -8.12 -11.64
N THR A 58 4.76 -7.65 -11.68
CA THR A 58 5.29 -6.68 -10.71
C THR A 58 4.60 -5.33 -10.85
N ALA A 59 4.43 -4.84 -12.07
CA ALA A 59 3.70 -3.60 -12.32
C ALA A 59 2.24 -3.69 -11.84
N GLN A 60 1.60 -4.84 -12.05
CA GLN A 60 0.24 -5.09 -11.56
C GLN A 60 0.18 -5.11 -10.02
N MET A 61 1.11 -5.81 -9.34
CA MET A 61 1.18 -5.80 -7.87
C MET A 61 1.33 -4.37 -7.31
N ILE A 62 2.18 -3.56 -7.92
CA ILE A 62 2.36 -2.15 -7.53
C ILE A 62 1.05 -1.36 -7.73
N GLY A 63 0.37 -1.58 -8.86
CA GLY A 63 -0.87 -0.86 -9.19
C GLY A 63 -2.09 -1.27 -8.36
N THR A 64 -2.04 -2.42 -7.68
CA THR A 64 -3.22 -3.01 -7.01
C THR A 64 -2.99 -3.35 -5.53
N HIS A 65 -1.91 -2.90 -4.91
CA HIS A 65 -1.62 -3.26 -3.52
C HIS A 65 -2.60 -2.67 -2.49
N HIS A 66 -3.33 -1.61 -2.84
CA HIS A 66 -4.47 -1.12 -2.07
C HIS A 66 -5.77 -1.73 -2.61
N LEU A 67 -6.10 -2.93 -2.17
CA LEU A 67 -7.35 -3.57 -2.56
C LEU A 67 -8.54 -2.91 -1.84
N ALA A 68 -9.54 -2.49 -2.61
CA ALA A 68 -10.80 -2.03 -2.06
C ALA A 68 -11.52 -3.17 -1.31
N ASP A 69 -12.39 -2.79 -0.34
CA ASP A 69 -13.22 -3.75 0.37
C ASP A 69 -14.07 -4.55 -0.63
N GLY A 70 -14.06 -5.88 -0.48
CA GLY A 70 -14.79 -6.79 -1.35
C GLY A 70 -14.19 -7.01 -2.74
N ALA A 71 -13.14 -6.29 -3.14
CA ALA A 71 -12.43 -6.54 -4.40
C ALA A 71 -11.81 -7.95 -4.42
N ASN A 72 -11.83 -8.58 -5.59
CA ASN A 72 -11.16 -9.85 -5.76
C ASN A 72 -9.66 -9.59 -6.06
N PRO A 73 -8.73 -10.10 -5.24
CA PRO A 73 -7.29 -9.91 -5.47
C PRO A 73 -6.77 -10.62 -6.73
N ALA A 74 -7.59 -11.44 -7.39
CA ALA A 74 -7.27 -12.21 -8.59
C ALA A 74 -6.12 -13.22 -8.42
N ARG A 75 -5.06 -12.87 -7.71
CA ARG A 75 -3.84 -13.69 -7.55
C ARG A 75 -3.32 -13.64 -6.11
N LYS A 76 -2.66 -14.74 -5.68
CA LYS A 76 -2.08 -14.84 -4.32
C LYS A 76 -0.99 -13.82 -4.03
N ASP A 77 -0.17 -13.47 -5.02
CA ASP A 77 0.91 -12.49 -4.85
C ASP A 77 0.36 -11.07 -4.60
N ILE A 78 -0.71 -10.67 -5.30
CA ILE A 78 -1.41 -9.40 -5.03
C ILE A 78 -1.99 -9.40 -3.61
N ALA A 79 -2.63 -10.50 -3.20
CA ALA A 79 -3.15 -10.66 -1.85
C ALA A 79 -2.03 -10.59 -0.80
N ALA A 80 -0.88 -11.22 -1.05
CA ALA A 80 0.27 -11.21 -0.16
C ALA A 80 0.85 -9.81 0.00
N VAL A 81 0.99 -9.04 -1.08
CA VAL A 81 1.48 -7.67 -1.03
C VAL A 81 0.51 -6.76 -0.27
N HIS A 82 -0.81 -6.90 -0.50
CA HIS A 82 -1.83 -6.15 0.22
C HIS A 82 -1.76 -6.39 1.74
N ILE A 83 -1.73 -7.65 2.16
CA ILE A 83 -1.65 -8.02 3.57
C ILE A 83 -0.32 -7.59 4.17
N GLY A 84 0.79 -7.80 3.46
CA GLY A 84 2.12 -7.38 3.89
C GLY A 84 2.22 -5.87 4.11
N ASN A 85 1.63 -5.06 3.23
CA ASN A 85 1.54 -3.61 3.39
C ASN A 85 0.82 -3.23 4.69
N ILE A 86 -0.34 -3.84 4.98
CA ILE A 86 -1.10 -3.58 6.21
C ILE A 86 -0.30 -4.00 7.46
N LEU A 87 0.38 -5.14 7.42
CA LEU A 87 1.22 -5.60 8.54
C LEU A 87 2.39 -4.66 8.81
N CYS A 88 3.06 -4.18 7.77
CA CYS A 88 4.13 -3.19 7.92
C CYS A 88 3.62 -1.90 8.54
N MET A 89 2.45 -1.42 8.12
CA MET A 89 1.81 -0.24 8.71
C MET A 89 1.43 -0.48 10.16
N ALA A 90 0.86 -1.64 10.49
CA ALA A 90 0.46 -2.01 11.86
C ALA A 90 1.66 -2.09 12.82
N LEU A 91 2.82 -2.51 12.32
CA LEU A 91 4.07 -2.58 13.08
C LEU A 91 4.84 -1.25 13.11
N GLY A 92 4.33 -0.20 12.46
CA GLY A 92 5.00 1.10 12.40
C GLY A 92 6.29 1.09 11.56
N LEU A 93 6.41 0.16 10.62
CA LEU A 93 7.57 0.07 9.73
C LEU A 93 7.48 1.14 8.63
N GLY A 94 8.19 2.24 8.85
CA GLY A 94 8.14 3.40 7.97
C GLY A 94 6.91 4.29 8.22
N SER A 95 6.82 5.38 7.45
CA SER A 95 5.67 6.28 7.49
C SER A 95 5.17 6.50 6.07
N GLY A 96 4.01 5.93 5.77
CA GLY A 96 3.32 6.15 4.49
C GLY A 96 2.51 7.45 4.43
N GLY A 97 2.50 8.23 5.52
CA GLY A 97 1.67 9.44 5.67
C GLY A 97 0.27 9.16 6.23
N GLU A 98 -0.19 7.93 6.24
CA GLU A 98 -1.51 7.55 6.73
C GLU A 98 -1.54 7.35 8.25
N LYS A 99 -2.62 7.83 8.89
CA LYS A 99 -2.86 7.67 10.34
C LYS A 99 -3.69 6.43 10.67
N LYS A 100 -4.45 5.93 9.73
CA LYS A 100 -5.35 4.81 9.92
C LYS A 100 -4.87 3.61 9.13
N LEU A 101 -4.94 2.44 9.74
CA LEU A 101 -4.76 1.20 9.02
C LEU A 101 -5.91 1.01 8.02
N ALA A 102 -5.55 0.59 6.82
CA ALA A 102 -6.55 0.13 5.87
C ALA A 102 -7.20 -1.17 6.37
N ASN A 103 -8.46 -1.38 5.96
CA ASN A 103 -9.12 -2.65 6.25
C ASN A 103 -8.43 -3.79 5.47
N VAL A 104 -8.30 -4.93 6.12
CA VAL A 104 -7.86 -6.15 5.44
C VAL A 104 -8.96 -6.62 4.51
N ASN A 105 -8.65 -6.79 3.23
CA ASN A 105 -9.58 -7.38 2.28
C ASN A 105 -9.82 -8.86 2.63
N ALA A 106 -11.07 -9.23 2.94
CA ALA A 106 -11.41 -10.59 3.40
C ALA A 106 -11.07 -11.66 2.36
N LYS A 107 -11.29 -11.40 1.08
CA LYS A 107 -10.94 -12.35 -0.01
C LYS A 107 -9.43 -12.52 -0.15
N ALA A 108 -8.66 -11.47 0.08
CA ALA A 108 -7.20 -11.57 0.10
C ALA A 108 -6.73 -12.43 1.28
N TRP A 109 -7.33 -12.25 2.45
CA TRP A 109 -7.04 -13.08 3.62
C TRP A 109 -7.34 -14.56 3.38
N GLU A 110 -8.54 -14.86 2.85
CA GLU A 110 -8.93 -16.23 2.49
C GLU A 110 -7.99 -16.85 1.46
N LEU A 111 -7.62 -16.07 0.43
CA LEU A 111 -6.76 -16.56 -0.66
C LEU A 111 -5.35 -16.90 -0.18
N ILE A 112 -4.81 -16.15 0.78
CA ILE A 112 -3.51 -16.42 1.40
C ILE A 112 -3.60 -17.64 2.32
N GLY A 113 -4.72 -17.84 3.01
CA GLY A 113 -4.93 -18.96 3.93
C GLY A 113 -4.06 -18.88 5.19
N LEU A 114 -3.72 -17.69 5.66
CA LEU A 114 -2.97 -17.48 6.90
C LEU A 114 -3.87 -17.75 8.12
N SER A 115 -3.42 -18.66 8.99
CA SER A 115 -3.98 -18.79 10.34
C SER A 115 -3.47 -17.68 11.26
N LEU A 116 -4.18 -17.43 12.34
CA LEU A 116 -3.73 -16.45 13.37
C LEU A 116 -2.35 -16.82 13.94
N SER A 117 -2.12 -18.11 14.20
CA SER A 117 -0.81 -18.60 14.69
C SER A 117 0.32 -18.38 13.67
N SER A 118 0.03 -18.54 12.37
CA SER A 118 0.99 -18.25 11.32
C SER A 118 1.26 -16.74 11.22
N LEU A 119 0.24 -15.91 11.42
CA LEU A 119 0.38 -14.46 11.45
C LEU A 119 1.29 -14.02 12.60
N GLU A 120 1.08 -14.52 13.81
CA GLU A 120 1.94 -14.24 14.98
C GLU A 120 3.40 -14.58 14.66
N LEU A 121 3.66 -15.75 14.08
CA LEU A 121 5.00 -16.15 13.68
C LEU A 121 5.63 -15.21 12.63
N VAL A 122 4.85 -14.75 11.65
CA VAL A 122 5.31 -13.80 10.64
C VAL A 122 5.63 -12.46 11.27
N MET A 123 4.76 -11.94 12.14
CA MET A 123 4.98 -10.68 12.85
C MET A 123 6.23 -10.75 13.73
N ASP A 124 6.42 -11.82 14.48
CA ASP A 124 7.62 -12.04 15.30
C ASP A 124 8.91 -12.03 14.47
N LYS A 125 8.87 -12.66 13.28
CA LYS A 125 10.01 -12.63 12.37
C LYS A 125 10.31 -11.23 11.85
N ILE A 126 9.28 -10.48 11.46
CA ILE A 126 9.43 -9.11 10.99
C ILE A 126 10.04 -8.24 12.09
N VAL A 127 9.50 -8.28 13.31
CA VAL A 127 10.02 -7.53 14.46
C VAL A 127 11.49 -7.85 14.72
N LYS A 128 11.87 -9.14 14.71
CA LYS A 128 13.27 -9.58 14.90
C LYS A 128 14.21 -9.10 13.80
N LEU A 129 13.76 -9.12 12.54
CA LEU A 129 14.56 -8.69 11.38
C LEU A 129 14.80 -7.17 11.37
N TYR A 130 13.81 -6.39 11.73
CA TYR A 130 13.87 -4.93 11.68
C TYR A 130 14.23 -4.29 13.02
N LYS A 131 14.40 -5.09 14.09
CA LYS A 131 14.73 -4.61 15.45
C LYS A 131 13.76 -3.51 15.94
N VAL A 132 12.51 -3.70 15.63
CA VAL A 132 11.44 -2.78 16.06
C VAL A 132 11.03 -3.08 17.50
#